data_211af8a7fcddd042dc80cdfe2ab60185
#
_entry.id   211af8a7fcddd042dc80cdfe2ab60185
#
_cell.length_a   1.000
_cell.length_b   1.000
_cell.length_c   1.000
_cell.angle_alpha   90.00
_cell.angle_beta   90.00
_cell.angle_gamma   90.00
#
_symmetry.space_group_name_H-M   'P 1'
#
loop_
_entity.id
_entity.type
_entity.pdbx_description
1 polymer ?
#
loop_
_entity_poly.entity_id
_entity_poly.type
_entity_poly.pdbx_seq_one_letter_code
_entity_poly.pdbx_strand_id
1 'polypeptide(L)'
;LLLALGLLPVVCNSNYNADLEESQIEMADTNNYLGIIFVTATERPTLAATLYRTNTPVILVNRYIHSFETHTVCIDNYKGGYIAAMHLIEKGHRRIAHIASYKGTTPQMDRIQGFQEAMQCLPRGEYRYQVYFGDGTLERGNQVARELIKNGMPYTALFVADCQIAIGIVNTLREQGFRVPTDVSILCFDDSPYINQYGLRLSTVTYNPLSMGATAVDLLAQLMSDRLSSISHVNLTPQLIQRDSVMDINKR
;
A
#
# COMPACT_ATOMS: atom_id res chain seq x y z
N LEU A 1 6.35 12.97 -18.70
CA LEU A 1 7.61 13.51 -18.14
C LEU A 1 8.82 12.92 -18.85
N LEU A 2 9.08 11.62 -18.83
CA LEU A 2 10.24 11.00 -19.48
C LEU A 2 10.38 11.39 -20.94
N LEU A 3 9.29 11.32 -21.73
CA LEU A 3 9.30 11.74 -23.13
C LEU A 3 9.65 13.22 -23.32
N ALA A 4 9.25 14.10 -22.40
CA ALA A 4 9.63 15.51 -22.43
C ALA A 4 11.13 15.73 -22.15
N LEU A 5 11.80 14.77 -21.51
CA LEU A 5 13.23 14.73 -21.29
C LEU A 5 13.99 14.00 -22.44
N GLY A 6 13.29 13.59 -23.50
CA GLY A 6 13.86 12.81 -24.59
C GLY A 6 14.15 11.33 -24.23
N LEU A 7 13.57 10.83 -23.15
CA LEU A 7 13.79 9.48 -22.66
C LEU A 7 12.63 8.56 -23.07
N LEU A 8 12.95 7.34 -23.48
CA LEU A 8 11.99 6.29 -23.79
C LEU A 8 11.94 5.28 -22.63
N PRO A 9 10.77 5.07 -22.02
CA PRO A 9 10.63 4.07 -20.95
C PRO A 9 10.53 2.67 -21.52
N VAL A 10 11.23 1.72 -20.90
CA VAL A 10 11.03 0.28 -21.04
C VAL A 10 10.33 -0.21 -19.79
N VAL A 11 9.15 -0.80 -19.94
CA VAL A 11 8.35 -1.30 -18.80
C VAL A 11 8.59 -2.79 -18.64
N CYS A 12 9.13 -3.19 -17.49
CA CYS A 12 9.33 -4.58 -17.12
C CYS A 12 8.38 -4.96 -15.98
N ASN A 13 7.87 -6.18 -16.00
CA ASN A 13 7.04 -6.72 -14.93
C ASN A 13 7.67 -8.00 -14.36
N SER A 14 8.02 -7.95 -13.07
CA SER A 14 8.60 -9.09 -12.37
C SER A 14 7.57 -10.04 -11.76
N ASN A 15 6.31 -9.63 -11.65
CA ASN A 15 5.26 -10.35 -10.92
C ASN A 15 5.68 -10.76 -9.49
N TYR A 16 6.44 -9.91 -8.80
CA TYR A 16 7.05 -10.19 -7.48
C TYR A 16 8.02 -11.38 -7.49
N ASN A 17 8.57 -11.73 -8.64
CA ASN A 17 9.60 -12.76 -8.76
C ASN A 17 10.99 -12.11 -8.66
N ALA A 18 11.70 -12.38 -7.56
CA ALA A 18 12.98 -11.74 -7.29
C ALA A 18 14.08 -12.14 -8.30
N ASP A 19 14.03 -13.36 -8.84
CA ASP A 19 15.02 -13.79 -9.85
C ASP A 19 14.82 -13.02 -11.16
N LEU A 20 13.55 -12.67 -11.51
CA LEU A 20 13.26 -11.77 -12.62
C LEU A 20 13.66 -10.33 -12.31
N GLU A 21 13.49 -9.85 -11.07
CA GLU A 21 13.96 -8.53 -10.65
C GLU A 21 15.47 -8.39 -10.86
N GLU A 22 16.24 -9.37 -10.39
CA GLU A 22 17.71 -9.40 -10.56
C GLU A 22 18.11 -9.42 -12.05
N SER A 23 17.50 -10.29 -12.86
CA SER A 23 17.75 -10.36 -14.30
C SER A 23 17.42 -9.06 -15.04
N GLN A 24 16.36 -8.35 -14.63
CA GLN A 24 15.98 -7.07 -15.24
C GLN A 24 16.96 -5.95 -14.87
N ILE A 25 17.56 -5.96 -13.69
CA ILE A 25 18.62 -5.03 -13.30
C ILE A 25 19.88 -5.30 -14.11
N GLU A 26 20.29 -6.55 -14.23
CA GLU A 26 21.45 -6.95 -15.04
C GLU A 26 21.25 -6.61 -16.53
N MET A 27 20.03 -6.76 -17.03
CA MET A 27 19.67 -6.34 -18.39
C MET A 27 19.82 -4.82 -18.57
N ALA A 28 19.47 -4.02 -17.56
CA ALA A 28 19.60 -2.57 -17.64
C ALA A 28 21.07 -2.15 -17.73
N ASP A 29 21.96 -2.78 -16.97
CA ASP A 29 23.41 -2.55 -17.08
C ASP A 29 23.96 -2.98 -18.45
N THR A 30 23.61 -4.18 -18.92
CA THR A 30 24.08 -4.73 -20.19
C THR A 30 23.67 -3.87 -21.38
N ASN A 31 22.46 -3.27 -21.33
CA ASN A 31 21.97 -2.42 -22.41
C ASN A 31 22.26 -0.92 -22.19
N ASN A 32 23.06 -0.58 -21.19
CA ASN A 32 23.43 0.79 -20.83
C ASN A 32 22.21 1.71 -20.66
N TYR A 33 21.20 1.24 -19.89
CA TYR A 33 20.06 2.08 -19.58
C TYR A 33 20.48 3.24 -18.68
N LEU A 34 19.85 4.39 -18.87
CA LEU A 34 20.22 5.62 -18.17
C LEU A 34 19.78 5.64 -16.70
N GLY A 35 18.85 4.76 -16.32
CA GLY A 35 18.41 4.63 -14.95
C GLY A 35 17.24 3.66 -14.78
N ILE A 36 17.00 3.27 -13.54
CA ILE A 36 15.96 2.34 -13.13
C ILE A 36 15.02 3.03 -12.14
N ILE A 37 13.73 3.03 -12.42
CA ILE A 37 12.68 3.34 -11.45
C ILE A 37 12.07 2.01 -11.02
N PHE A 38 12.36 1.57 -9.79
CA PHE A 38 12.04 0.24 -9.31
C PHE A 38 10.89 0.29 -8.28
N VAL A 39 9.72 -0.24 -8.66
CA VAL A 39 8.47 -0.09 -7.89
C VAL A 39 8.15 -1.29 -6.99
N THR A 40 8.62 -2.49 -7.36
CA THR A 40 8.20 -3.76 -6.73
C THR A 40 9.30 -4.47 -5.95
N ALA A 41 10.34 -3.77 -5.55
CA ALA A 41 11.50 -4.35 -4.88
C ALA A 41 11.10 -5.35 -3.76
N THR A 42 11.66 -6.56 -3.82
CA THR A 42 11.51 -7.57 -2.78
C THR A 42 12.64 -7.45 -1.73
N GLU A 43 12.34 -7.80 -0.49
CA GLU A 43 13.32 -7.81 0.61
C GLU A 43 14.19 -9.09 0.56
N ARG A 44 15.11 -9.18 -0.43
CA ARG A 44 16.05 -10.30 -0.55
C ARG A 44 17.50 -9.82 -0.54
N PRO A 45 18.39 -10.51 0.21
CA PRO A 45 19.83 -10.17 0.22
C PRO A 45 20.49 -10.24 -1.17
N THR A 46 20.07 -11.17 -2.02
CA THR A 46 20.59 -11.33 -3.39
C THR A 46 20.22 -10.13 -4.26
N LEU A 47 18.97 -9.64 -4.16
CA LEU A 47 18.54 -8.45 -4.88
C LEU A 47 19.33 -7.20 -4.42
N ALA A 48 19.51 -7.02 -3.11
CA ALA A 48 20.34 -5.93 -2.59
C ALA A 48 21.79 -6.01 -3.11
N ALA A 49 22.38 -7.22 -3.15
CA ALA A 49 23.72 -7.43 -3.71
C ALA A 49 23.80 -7.10 -5.20
N THR A 50 22.77 -7.41 -5.97
CA THR A 50 22.67 -7.04 -7.40
C THR A 50 22.55 -5.53 -7.57
N LEU A 51 21.73 -4.87 -6.75
CA LEU A 51 21.58 -3.42 -6.74
C LEU A 51 22.89 -2.69 -6.35
N TYR A 52 23.69 -3.25 -5.44
CA TYR A 52 25.01 -2.67 -5.11
C TYR A 52 26.05 -2.83 -6.23
N ARG A 53 25.89 -3.82 -7.11
CA ARG A 53 26.81 -4.07 -8.24
C ARG A 53 26.44 -3.29 -9.50
N THR A 54 25.18 -2.85 -9.62
CA THR A 54 24.75 -2.10 -10.81
C THR A 54 25.40 -0.73 -10.88
N ASN A 55 25.82 -0.35 -12.09
CA ASN A 55 26.30 1.00 -12.38
C ASN A 55 25.14 1.91 -12.84
N THR A 56 23.98 1.34 -13.12
CA THR A 56 22.79 2.09 -13.55
C THR A 56 22.15 2.77 -12.33
N PRO A 57 21.91 4.09 -12.35
CA PRO A 57 21.23 4.80 -11.27
C PRO A 57 19.87 4.21 -10.95
N VAL A 58 19.58 3.99 -9.66
CA VAL A 58 18.35 3.36 -9.19
C VAL A 58 17.59 4.29 -8.26
N ILE A 59 16.29 4.45 -8.50
CA ILE A 59 15.32 5.05 -7.58
C ILE A 59 14.33 3.98 -7.15
N LEU A 60 14.19 3.75 -5.85
CA LEU A 60 13.13 2.89 -5.31
C LEU A 60 11.83 3.70 -5.13
N VAL A 61 10.73 3.15 -5.58
CA VAL A 61 9.41 3.80 -5.50
C VAL A 61 8.43 2.92 -4.74
N ASN A 62 7.66 3.54 -3.85
CA ASN A 62 6.64 2.90 -3.01
C ASN A 62 7.19 1.86 -2.01
N ARG A 63 8.45 1.51 -2.07
CA ARG A 63 9.14 0.57 -1.18
C ARG A 63 10.56 1.04 -0.92
N TYR A 64 11.14 0.56 0.15
CA TYR A 64 12.57 0.62 0.43
C TYR A 64 13.07 -0.78 0.77
N ILE A 65 14.37 -0.98 0.72
CA ILE A 65 15.04 -2.22 1.08
C ILE A 65 15.97 -1.88 2.25
N HIS A 66 15.78 -2.51 3.40
CA HIS A 66 16.58 -2.20 4.60
C HIS A 66 18.09 -2.40 4.40
N SER A 67 18.46 -3.38 3.58
CA SER A 67 19.86 -3.71 3.28
C SER A 67 20.44 -2.96 2.08
N PHE A 68 19.72 -1.98 1.49
CA PHE A 68 20.17 -1.22 0.33
C PHE A 68 19.75 0.24 0.44
N GLU A 69 20.72 1.11 0.68
CA GLU A 69 20.49 2.54 0.81
C GLU A 69 20.59 3.23 -0.56
N THR A 70 19.52 3.85 -0.99
CA THR A 70 19.42 4.61 -2.24
C THR A 70 18.32 5.66 -2.16
N HIS A 71 18.16 6.45 -3.23
CA HIS A 71 17.06 7.40 -3.35
C HIS A 71 15.71 6.70 -3.34
N THR A 72 14.80 7.20 -2.55
CA THR A 72 13.45 6.61 -2.42
C THR A 72 12.35 7.65 -2.57
N VAL A 73 11.26 7.26 -3.20
CA VAL A 73 10.00 8.01 -3.21
C VAL A 73 8.90 7.10 -2.69
N CYS A 74 8.53 7.28 -1.44
CA CYS A 74 7.55 6.44 -0.76
C CYS A 74 6.34 7.26 -0.31
N ILE A 75 5.27 6.57 0.08
CA ILE A 75 4.23 7.15 0.92
C ILE A 75 4.61 6.89 2.39
N ASP A 76 4.23 7.79 3.27
CA ASP A 76 4.30 7.55 4.72
C ASP A 76 3.23 6.51 5.12
N ASN A 77 3.58 5.23 4.93
CA ASN A 77 2.67 4.11 5.18
C ASN A 77 2.33 3.96 6.66
N TYR A 78 3.27 4.27 7.56
CA TYR A 78 3.01 4.29 9.00
C TYR A 78 1.90 5.29 9.33
N LYS A 79 2.07 6.54 8.88
CA LYS A 79 1.06 7.59 9.06
C LYS A 79 -0.27 7.21 8.40
N GLY A 80 -0.23 6.54 7.24
CA GLY A 80 -1.43 6.05 6.56
C GLY A 80 -2.21 5.03 7.38
N GLY A 81 -1.53 4.05 7.98
CA GLY A 81 -2.13 3.09 8.89
C GLY A 81 -2.68 3.73 10.17
N TYR A 82 -1.94 4.69 10.72
CA TYR A 82 -2.35 5.45 11.90
C TYR A 82 -3.62 6.28 11.63
N ILE A 83 -3.66 7.04 10.53
CA ILE A 83 -4.83 7.83 10.12
C ILE A 83 -6.05 6.94 9.92
N ALA A 84 -5.88 5.78 9.27
CA ALA A 84 -6.95 4.83 9.04
C ALA A 84 -7.58 4.34 10.36
N ALA A 85 -6.76 3.89 11.29
CA ALA A 85 -7.22 3.42 12.60
C ALA A 85 -7.87 4.55 13.39
N MET A 86 -7.25 5.72 13.48
CA MET A 86 -7.79 6.87 14.20
C MET A 86 -9.16 7.29 13.67
N HIS A 87 -9.33 7.33 12.33
CA HIS A 87 -10.64 7.62 11.76
C HIS A 87 -11.72 6.63 12.21
N LEU A 88 -11.43 5.34 12.20
CA LEU A 88 -12.37 4.32 12.67
C LEU A 88 -12.64 4.45 14.18
N ILE A 89 -11.63 4.76 14.99
CA ILE A 89 -11.73 4.98 16.42
C ILE A 89 -12.62 6.21 16.74
N GLU A 90 -12.41 7.31 16.02
CA GLU A 90 -13.21 8.55 16.13
C GLU A 90 -14.67 8.33 15.77
N LYS A 91 -14.95 7.40 14.84
CA LYS A 91 -16.30 6.94 14.49
C LYS A 91 -16.89 5.95 15.50
N GLY A 92 -16.22 5.70 16.62
CA GLY A 92 -16.68 4.85 17.72
C GLY A 92 -16.31 3.37 17.58
N HIS A 93 -15.67 2.95 16.49
CA HIS A 93 -15.28 1.55 16.33
C HIS A 93 -14.18 1.16 17.31
N ARG A 94 -14.37 0.01 17.99
CA ARG A 94 -13.42 -0.56 18.96
C ARG A 94 -13.02 -1.99 18.61
N ARG A 95 -13.77 -2.64 17.72
CA ARG A 95 -13.49 -3.98 17.20
C ARG A 95 -13.22 -3.88 15.73
N ILE A 96 -11.92 -3.88 15.36
CA ILE A 96 -11.47 -3.57 13.99
C ILE A 96 -10.57 -4.70 13.50
N ALA A 97 -10.82 -5.22 12.31
CA ALA A 97 -9.87 -6.09 11.62
C ALA A 97 -9.06 -5.28 10.59
N HIS A 98 -7.75 -5.49 10.55
CA HIS A 98 -6.90 -5.01 9.46
C HIS A 98 -6.64 -6.16 8.48
N ILE A 99 -7.13 -6.01 7.26
CA ILE A 99 -6.92 -6.99 6.19
C ILE A 99 -5.74 -6.50 5.35
N ALA A 100 -4.56 -7.02 5.69
CA ALA A 100 -3.30 -6.70 5.03
C ALA A 100 -3.11 -7.56 3.77
N SER A 101 -2.27 -7.11 2.84
CA SER A 101 -1.87 -7.88 1.68
C SER A 101 -0.61 -8.72 1.96
N TYR A 102 0.39 -8.66 1.11
CA TYR A 102 1.61 -9.47 1.24
C TYR A 102 2.38 -9.25 2.54
N LYS A 103 2.61 -10.34 3.29
CA LYS A 103 3.42 -10.31 4.50
C LYS A 103 4.89 -10.01 4.15
N GLY A 104 5.53 -9.13 4.94
CA GLY A 104 6.97 -8.87 4.85
C GLY A 104 7.37 -7.81 3.83
N THR A 105 6.42 -7.11 3.18
CA THR A 105 6.77 -5.92 2.40
C THR A 105 6.81 -4.69 3.31
N THR A 106 7.77 -3.79 3.09
CA THR A 106 7.96 -2.59 3.92
C THR A 106 6.68 -1.73 4.03
N PRO A 107 5.94 -1.44 2.94
CA PRO A 107 4.70 -0.67 3.04
C PRO A 107 3.63 -1.31 3.93
N GLN A 108 3.52 -2.64 3.89
CA GLN A 108 2.52 -3.35 4.69
C GLN A 108 2.90 -3.37 6.17
N MET A 109 4.19 -3.60 6.47
CA MET A 109 4.66 -3.63 7.85
C MET A 109 4.52 -2.26 8.51
N ASP A 110 4.87 -1.18 7.80
CA ASP A 110 4.71 0.20 8.28
C ASP A 110 3.23 0.53 8.53
N ARG A 111 2.34 0.14 7.61
CA ARG A 111 0.88 0.33 7.77
C ARG A 111 0.32 -0.40 8.98
N ILE A 112 0.75 -1.65 9.17
CA ILE A 112 0.35 -2.45 10.34
C ILE A 112 0.84 -1.80 11.62
N GLN A 113 2.09 -1.33 11.65
CA GLN A 113 2.67 -0.68 12.82
C GLN A 113 1.87 0.58 13.20
N GLY A 114 1.61 1.47 12.24
CA GLY A 114 0.81 2.67 12.49
C GLY A 114 -0.61 2.37 12.95
N PHE A 115 -1.26 1.37 12.33
CA PHE A 115 -2.57 0.88 12.76
C PHE A 115 -2.56 0.38 14.20
N GLN A 116 -1.59 -0.45 14.56
CA GLN A 116 -1.48 -1.03 15.90
C GLN A 116 -1.22 0.04 16.95
N GLU A 117 -0.36 1.01 16.66
CA GLU A 117 -0.07 2.11 17.59
C GLU A 117 -1.33 2.97 17.85
N ALA A 118 -2.09 3.31 16.81
CA ALA A 118 -3.35 4.01 16.98
C ALA A 118 -4.35 3.21 17.84
N MET A 119 -4.45 1.89 17.63
CA MET A 119 -5.31 1.03 18.48
C MET A 119 -4.86 1.02 19.93
N GLN A 120 -3.56 1.08 20.20
CA GLN A 120 -2.99 1.09 21.56
C GLN A 120 -3.18 2.44 22.28
N CYS A 121 -3.57 3.51 21.61
CA CYS A 121 -4.00 4.75 22.26
C CYS A 121 -5.30 4.59 23.06
N LEU A 122 -6.05 3.52 22.82
CA LEU A 122 -7.26 3.20 23.58
C LEU A 122 -6.91 2.48 24.89
N PRO A 123 -7.73 2.63 25.96
CA PRO A 123 -7.54 1.89 27.20
C PRO A 123 -7.53 0.37 26.98
N ARG A 124 -6.67 -0.35 27.69
CA ARG A 124 -6.61 -1.81 27.62
C ARG A 124 -7.95 -2.44 27.97
N GLY A 125 -8.39 -3.40 27.13
CA GLY A 125 -9.67 -4.09 27.31
C GLY A 125 -10.85 -3.40 26.62
N GLU A 126 -10.73 -2.16 26.19
CA GLU A 126 -11.77 -1.44 25.45
C GLU A 126 -11.71 -1.65 23.93
N TYR A 127 -10.68 -2.29 23.42
CA TYR A 127 -10.53 -2.56 22.02
C TYR A 127 -10.13 -3.99 21.69
N ARG A 128 -10.48 -4.44 20.51
CA ARG A 128 -10.04 -5.70 19.92
C ARG A 128 -9.67 -5.49 18.46
N TYR A 129 -8.48 -5.94 18.08
CA TYR A 129 -8.09 -5.98 16.68
C TYR A 129 -7.40 -7.29 16.31
N GLN A 130 -7.39 -7.58 15.03
CA GLN A 130 -6.62 -8.67 14.43
C GLN A 130 -6.14 -8.25 13.05
N VAL A 131 -4.95 -8.74 12.65
CA VAL A 131 -4.40 -8.56 11.32
C VAL A 131 -4.52 -9.89 10.58
N TYR A 132 -5.15 -9.83 9.41
CA TYR A 132 -5.28 -10.95 8.46
C TYR A 132 -4.35 -10.67 7.29
N PHE A 133 -3.54 -11.65 6.88
CA PHE A 133 -2.65 -11.52 5.74
C PHE A 133 -3.22 -12.23 4.51
N GLY A 134 -2.85 -11.76 3.32
CA GLY A 134 -3.26 -12.33 2.05
C GLY A 134 -2.28 -12.06 0.92
N ASP A 135 -2.74 -12.28 -0.30
CA ASP A 135 -1.97 -12.16 -1.54
C ASP A 135 -2.37 -10.95 -2.40
N GLY A 136 -3.16 -10.03 -1.86
CA GLY A 136 -3.61 -8.83 -2.57
C GLY A 136 -4.71 -9.09 -3.60
N THR A 137 -5.29 -10.29 -3.67
CA THR A 137 -6.28 -10.65 -4.68
C THR A 137 -7.73 -10.44 -4.23
N LEU A 138 -8.63 -10.30 -5.19
CA LEU A 138 -10.08 -10.28 -4.97
C LEU A 138 -10.54 -11.57 -4.29
N GLU A 139 -10.01 -12.72 -4.70
CA GLU A 139 -10.40 -14.02 -4.12
C GLU A 139 -9.98 -14.11 -2.64
N ARG A 140 -8.84 -13.54 -2.26
CA ARG A 140 -8.48 -13.46 -0.85
C ARG A 140 -9.48 -12.60 -0.07
N GLY A 141 -9.97 -11.53 -0.66
CA GLY A 141 -11.07 -10.72 -0.10
C GLY A 141 -12.33 -11.56 0.15
N ASN A 142 -12.74 -12.35 -0.83
CA ASN A 142 -13.88 -13.27 -0.69
C ASN A 142 -13.69 -14.27 0.45
N GLN A 143 -12.50 -14.89 0.54
CA GLN A 143 -12.18 -15.87 1.60
C GLN A 143 -12.24 -15.25 2.99
N VAL A 144 -11.62 -14.07 3.17
CA VAL A 144 -11.64 -13.37 4.46
C VAL A 144 -13.06 -13.01 4.86
N ALA A 145 -13.89 -12.50 3.94
CA ALA A 145 -15.28 -12.18 4.24
C ALA A 145 -16.07 -13.42 4.68
N ARG A 146 -15.93 -14.55 3.97
CA ARG A 146 -16.57 -15.83 4.37
C ARG A 146 -16.10 -16.30 5.75
N GLU A 147 -14.81 -16.17 6.05
CA GLU A 147 -14.23 -16.52 7.36
C GLU A 147 -14.84 -15.64 8.46
N LEU A 148 -14.90 -14.33 8.28
CA LEU A 148 -15.47 -13.39 9.24
C LEU A 148 -16.96 -13.65 9.49
N ILE A 149 -17.73 -13.91 8.44
CA ILE A 149 -19.16 -14.25 8.53
C ILE A 149 -19.36 -15.57 9.29
N LYS A 150 -18.60 -16.62 8.95
CA LYS A 150 -18.64 -17.92 9.65
C LYS A 150 -18.36 -17.79 11.15
N ASN A 151 -17.51 -16.84 11.52
CA ASN A 151 -17.14 -16.54 12.92
C ASN A 151 -18.09 -15.53 13.58
N GLY A 152 -19.27 -15.26 12.99
CA GLY A 152 -20.29 -14.35 13.54
C GLY A 152 -19.96 -12.88 13.42
N MET A 153 -19.14 -12.48 12.48
CA MET A 153 -18.71 -11.09 12.19
C MET A 153 -18.27 -10.35 13.49
N PRO A 154 -17.15 -10.70 14.10
CA PRO A 154 -16.79 -10.18 15.42
C PRO A 154 -16.30 -8.72 15.41
N TYR A 155 -16.16 -8.12 14.24
CA TYR A 155 -15.66 -6.76 14.04
C TYR A 155 -16.77 -5.82 13.55
N THR A 156 -16.69 -4.56 13.96
CA THR A 156 -17.61 -3.52 13.50
C THR A 156 -17.05 -2.70 12.34
N ALA A 157 -15.75 -2.79 12.11
CA ALA A 157 -15.08 -2.15 10.97
C ALA A 157 -13.91 -3.00 10.45
N LEU A 158 -13.65 -2.86 9.16
CA LEU A 158 -12.51 -3.45 8.46
C LEU A 158 -11.66 -2.33 7.88
N PHE A 159 -10.36 -2.34 8.17
CA PHE A 159 -9.36 -1.58 7.43
C PHE A 159 -8.70 -2.49 6.41
N VAL A 160 -8.89 -2.23 5.13
CA VAL A 160 -8.46 -3.10 4.03
C VAL A 160 -7.31 -2.45 3.27
N ALA A 161 -6.21 -3.15 3.16
CA ALA A 161 -4.95 -2.62 2.63
C ALA A 161 -4.90 -2.46 1.10
N ASP A 162 -5.88 -3.00 0.38
CA ASP A 162 -5.87 -3.06 -1.08
C ASP A 162 -7.28 -3.04 -1.67
N CYS A 163 -7.44 -2.36 -2.81
CA CYS A 163 -8.73 -2.23 -3.49
C CYS A 163 -9.31 -3.55 -3.98
N GLN A 164 -8.47 -4.47 -4.47
CA GLN A 164 -8.92 -5.77 -4.96
C GLN A 164 -9.50 -6.61 -3.81
N ILE A 165 -8.80 -6.62 -2.68
CA ILE A 165 -9.29 -7.27 -1.45
C ILE A 165 -10.63 -6.64 -1.02
N ALA A 166 -10.73 -5.30 -1.02
CA ALA A 166 -11.94 -4.59 -0.61
C ALA A 166 -13.14 -4.92 -1.51
N ILE A 167 -12.95 -5.01 -2.82
CA ILE A 167 -13.99 -5.42 -3.78
C ILE A 167 -14.48 -6.84 -3.45
N GLY A 168 -13.57 -7.80 -3.24
CA GLY A 168 -13.91 -9.16 -2.87
C GLY A 168 -14.73 -9.23 -1.57
N ILE A 169 -14.28 -8.50 -0.54
CA ILE A 169 -15.00 -8.43 0.74
C ILE A 169 -16.41 -7.89 0.54
N VAL A 170 -16.57 -6.75 -0.13
CA VAL A 170 -17.88 -6.11 -0.29
C VAL A 170 -18.83 -6.98 -1.12
N ASN A 171 -18.35 -7.62 -2.17
CA ASN A 171 -19.16 -8.52 -2.98
C ASN A 171 -19.68 -9.70 -2.15
N THR A 172 -18.79 -10.39 -1.41
CA THR A 172 -19.19 -11.50 -0.54
C THR A 172 -20.14 -11.06 0.58
N LEU A 173 -19.89 -9.92 1.21
CA LEU A 173 -20.80 -9.37 2.24
C LEU A 173 -22.20 -9.14 1.66
N ARG A 174 -22.27 -8.51 0.48
CA ARG A 174 -23.54 -8.23 -0.20
C ARG A 174 -24.30 -9.52 -0.56
N GLU A 175 -23.61 -10.53 -1.12
CA GLU A 175 -24.17 -11.85 -1.43
C GLU A 175 -24.74 -12.56 -0.20
N GLN A 176 -24.14 -12.35 0.97
CA GLN A 176 -24.56 -12.93 2.24
C GLN A 176 -25.52 -12.02 3.04
N GLY A 177 -26.04 -10.97 2.41
CA GLY A 177 -27.04 -10.08 3.00
C GLY A 177 -26.51 -9.04 3.99
N PHE A 178 -25.21 -8.88 4.13
CA PHE A 178 -24.61 -7.84 4.94
C PHE A 178 -24.59 -6.50 4.22
N ARG A 179 -24.80 -5.43 4.94
CA ARG A 179 -24.82 -4.06 4.42
C ARG A 179 -23.64 -3.25 4.92
N VAL A 180 -22.96 -2.61 3.99
CA VAL A 180 -21.91 -1.62 4.28
C VAL A 180 -22.53 -0.23 4.15
N PRO A 181 -22.43 0.64 5.17
CA PRO A 181 -21.69 0.51 6.44
C PRO A 181 -22.52 -0.01 7.61
N THR A 182 -23.80 -0.36 7.42
CA THR A 182 -24.77 -0.57 8.52
C THR A 182 -24.41 -1.74 9.43
N ASP A 183 -23.98 -2.86 8.85
CA ASP A 183 -23.64 -4.09 9.59
C ASP A 183 -22.12 -4.16 9.86
N VAL A 184 -21.30 -3.65 8.91
CA VAL A 184 -19.86 -3.50 9.05
C VAL A 184 -19.34 -2.33 8.22
N SER A 185 -18.51 -1.49 8.82
CA SER A 185 -17.84 -0.38 8.13
C SER A 185 -16.58 -0.85 7.40
N ILE A 186 -16.25 -0.24 6.26
CA ILE A 186 -15.05 -0.55 5.48
C ILE A 186 -14.30 0.73 5.16
N LEU A 187 -13.01 0.77 5.52
CA LEU A 187 -12.04 1.78 5.10
C LEU A 187 -10.97 1.08 4.27
N CYS A 188 -10.70 1.58 3.06
CA CYS A 188 -9.71 1.01 2.16
C CYS A 188 -8.44 1.86 2.11
N PHE A 189 -7.30 1.24 1.87
CA PHE A 189 -6.09 1.93 1.45
C PHE A 189 -6.04 1.94 -0.08
N ASP A 190 -5.57 3.05 -0.65
CA ASP A 190 -5.61 3.43 -2.06
C ASP A 190 -7.00 3.79 -2.59
N ASP A 191 -7.04 4.81 -3.45
CA ASP A 191 -8.27 5.31 -4.08
C ASP A 191 -8.25 5.00 -5.59
N SER A 192 -8.36 3.73 -5.90
CA SER A 192 -8.36 3.28 -7.28
C SER A 192 -9.67 3.65 -8.00
N PRO A 193 -9.64 4.14 -9.24
CA PRO A 193 -10.84 4.36 -10.04
C PRO A 193 -11.75 3.12 -10.19
N TYR A 194 -11.18 1.93 -10.07
CA TYR A 194 -11.93 0.67 -10.12
C TYR A 194 -12.95 0.52 -8.99
N ILE A 195 -12.71 1.09 -7.80
CA ILE A 195 -13.67 1.05 -6.69
C ILE A 195 -14.99 1.71 -7.13
N ASN A 196 -14.94 2.82 -7.83
CA ASN A 196 -16.12 3.56 -8.29
C ASN A 196 -16.90 2.80 -9.37
N GLN A 197 -16.23 1.98 -10.19
CA GLN A 197 -16.87 1.16 -11.24
C GLN A 197 -17.80 0.09 -10.66
N TYR A 198 -17.51 -0.39 -9.44
CA TYR A 198 -18.36 -1.36 -8.74
C TYR A 198 -19.47 -0.70 -7.90
N GLY A 199 -19.67 0.62 -8.05
CA GLY A 199 -20.64 1.37 -7.26
C GLY A 199 -20.32 1.44 -5.76
N LEU A 200 -19.06 1.24 -5.40
CA LEU A 200 -18.58 1.24 -4.02
C LEU A 200 -18.06 2.63 -3.67
N ARG A 201 -18.78 3.35 -2.83
CA ARG A 201 -18.31 4.64 -2.29
C ARG A 201 -17.50 4.41 -1.02
N LEU A 202 -16.35 3.75 -1.14
CA LEU A 202 -15.49 3.46 0.00
C LEU A 202 -14.75 4.72 0.46
N SER A 203 -14.71 4.93 1.77
CA SER A 203 -13.76 5.83 2.41
C SER A 203 -12.36 5.26 2.24
N THR A 204 -11.40 6.10 1.91
CA THR A 204 -10.04 5.65 1.56
C THR A 204 -8.97 6.48 2.23
N VAL A 205 -7.84 5.86 2.55
CA VAL A 205 -6.58 6.55 2.77
C VAL A 205 -5.77 6.44 1.48
N THR A 206 -5.39 7.56 0.91
CA THR A 206 -4.77 7.61 -0.42
C THR A 206 -3.62 8.60 -0.49
N TYR A 207 -2.93 8.59 -1.60
CA TYR A 207 -1.91 9.55 -1.99
C TYR A 207 -2.06 9.87 -3.48
N ASN A 208 -1.28 10.81 -3.98
CA ASN A 208 -1.28 11.12 -5.41
C ASN A 208 -0.22 10.30 -6.16
N PRO A 209 -0.59 9.23 -6.88
CA PRO A 209 0.38 8.38 -7.60
C PRO A 209 1.07 9.11 -8.76
N LEU A 210 0.41 10.11 -9.36
CA LEU A 210 1.04 10.93 -10.40
C LEU A 210 2.17 11.79 -9.82
N SER A 211 1.96 12.35 -8.62
CA SER A 211 3.00 13.09 -7.92
C SER A 211 4.18 12.19 -7.55
N MET A 212 3.91 10.96 -7.09
CA MET A 212 4.95 9.97 -6.79
C MET A 212 5.80 9.67 -8.03
N GLY A 213 5.17 9.37 -9.15
CA GLY A 213 5.86 9.11 -10.41
C GLY A 213 6.64 10.34 -10.93
N ALA A 214 6.07 11.54 -10.81
CA ALA A 214 6.75 12.77 -11.20
C ALA A 214 8.01 12.99 -10.36
N THR A 215 7.91 12.86 -9.04
CA THR A 215 9.05 12.99 -8.13
C THR A 215 10.15 11.98 -8.42
N ALA A 216 9.79 10.72 -8.73
CA ALA A 216 10.75 9.68 -9.08
C ALA A 216 11.51 10.02 -10.38
N VAL A 217 10.82 10.53 -11.40
CA VAL A 217 11.44 10.98 -12.65
C VAL A 217 12.36 12.17 -12.41
N ASP A 218 11.94 13.15 -11.62
CA ASP A 218 12.74 14.33 -11.29
C ASP A 218 14.02 13.97 -10.53
N LEU A 219 13.93 13.05 -9.55
CA LEU A 219 15.11 12.54 -8.84
C LEU A 219 16.05 11.78 -9.77
N LEU A 220 15.51 10.94 -10.65
CA LEU A 220 16.35 10.22 -11.62
C LEU A 220 17.06 11.19 -12.57
N ALA A 221 16.38 12.21 -13.06
CA ALA A 221 16.98 13.23 -13.93
C ALA A 221 18.09 14.03 -13.22
N GLN A 222 17.92 14.32 -11.93
CA GLN A 222 18.94 14.97 -11.11
C GLN A 222 20.17 14.06 -10.89
N LEU A 223 19.95 12.77 -10.66
CA LEU A 223 21.01 11.76 -10.55
C LEU A 223 21.82 11.66 -11.84
N MET A 224 21.16 11.57 -12.99
CA MET A 224 21.81 11.50 -14.31
C MET A 224 22.64 12.75 -14.62
N SER A 225 22.35 13.88 -14.00
CA SER A 225 23.06 15.16 -14.20
C SER A 225 24.06 15.51 -13.10
N ASP A 226 24.40 14.57 -12.23
CA ASP A 226 25.31 14.74 -11.06
C ASP A 226 24.92 15.93 -10.14
N ARG A 227 23.62 16.25 -10.07
CA ARG A 227 23.12 17.36 -9.25
C ARG A 227 22.73 16.94 -7.83
N LEU A 228 22.70 15.65 -7.53
CA LEU A 228 22.42 15.13 -6.20
C LEU A 228 23.72 14.81 -5.48
N SER A 229 23.99 15.53 -4.42
CA SER A 229 25.18 15.34 -3.56
C SER A 229 24.96 14.38 -2.40
N SER A 230 23.72 14.01 -2.12
CA SER A 230 23.34 13.10 -1.02
C SER A 230 22.10 12.30 -1.37
N ILE A 231 21.94 11.15 -0.72
CA ILE A 231 20.75 10.30 -0.85
C ILE A 231 19.51 11.07 -0.37
N SER A 232 18.44 10.97 -1.14
CA SER A 232 17.19 11.67 -0.89
C SER A 232 16.06 10.67 -0.64
N HIS A 233 15.34 10.84 0.48
CA HIS A 233 14.16 10.05 0.82
C HIS A 233 12.94 10.98 0.82
N VAL A 234 12.08 10.84 -0.19
CA VAL A 234 10.85 11.63 -0.29
C VAL A 234 9.67 10.81 0.21
N ASN A 235 9.03 11.28 1.28
CA ASN A 235 7.84 10.67 1.84
C ASN A 235 6.60 11.53 1.51
N LEU A 236 5.70 10.98 0.69
CA LEU A 236 4.42 11.60 0.38
C LEU A 236 3.45 11.42 1.55
N THR A 237 2.78 12.50 1.92
CA THR A 237 1.80 12.47 3.01
C THR A 237 0.50 11.82 2.53
N PRO A 238 0.02 10.75 3.20
CA PRO A 238 -1.29 10.17 2.90
C PRO A 238 -2.43 11.08 3.35
N GLN A 239 -3.56 10.98 2.66
CA GLN A 239 -4.77 11.75 2.93
C GLN A 239 -5.97 10.82 3.09
N LEU A 240 -6.87 11.16 4.02
CA LEU A 240 -8.14 10.47 4.19
C LEU A 240 -9.21 11.11 3.29
N ILE A 241 -9.85 10.31 2.47
CA ILE A 241 -11.05 10.69 1.70
C ILE A 241 -12.25 9.99 2.34
N GLN A 242 -13.09 10.76 3.02
CA GLN A 242 -14.32 10.24 3.64
C GLN A 242 -15.42 10.10 2.59
N ARG A 243 -16.09 8.94 2.61
CA ARG A 243 -17.27 8.62 1.83
C ARG A 243 -18.30 7.87 2.71
N ASP A 244 -19.13 7.04 2.11
CA ASP A 244 -20.32 6.49 2.77
C ASP A 244 -20.07 5.14 3.47
N SER A 245 -18.90 4.55 3.34
CA SER A 245 -18.60 3.18 3.80
C SER A 245 -18.20 3.04 5.27
N VAL A 246 -18.10 4.16 6.00
CA VAL A 246 -17.79 4.17 7.43
C VAL A 246 -18.90 4.85 8.19
N MET A 247 -19.56 4.11 9.08
CA MET A 247 -20.63 4.61 9.94
C MET A 247 -20.07 5.25 11.21
N ASP A 248 -20.69 6.33 11.65
CA ASP A 248 -20.44 6.92 12.97
C ASP A 248 -21.36 6.24 13.99
N ILE A 249 -20.82 5.28 14.75
CA ILE A 249 -21.58 4.51 15.73
C ILE A 249 -21.72 5.21 17.09
N ASN A 250 -21.03 6.36 17.30
CA ASN A 250 -21.27 7.20 18.47
C ASN A 250 -22.65 7.89 18.41
N LYS A 251 -23.26 7.94 17.23
CA LYS A 251 -24.56 8.58 16.99
C LYS A 251 -25.75 7.60 17.04
N ARG A 252 -25.50 6.35 17.41
CA ARG A 252 -26.50 5.33 17.68
C ARG A 252 -26.83 5.35 19.17
#